data_c1135b8f6d6fa2562d0faf8511f51248
#
_entry.id   c1135b8f6d6fa2562d0faf8511f51248
#
_cell.length_a   1.000
_cell.length_b   1.000
_cell.length_c   1.000
_cell.angle_alpha   90.00
_cell.angle_beta   90.00
_cell.angle_gamma   90.00
#
_symmetry.space_group_name_H-M   'P 1'
#
loop_
_entity.id
_entity.type
_entity.pdbx_description
1 polymer ?
#
loop_
_entity_poly.entity_id
_entity_poly.type
_entity_poly.pdbx_seq_one_letter_code
_entity_poly.pdbx_strand_id
1 'polypeptide(L)'
;MVKLFKIMNRKRFVAVLVCFVLSLTSAIWLEQYYYRTSQLVMDVDGFSNVLHAKETLAAGILHDIRSSVTKNNVSVLYDDKKLYETSKLNDLSFMVYEGEELLFWSNDIVDVSNVDKFPFKKTFFLKTNNTYCECIQLFHKKYRYVDLIKIKDCIYPKRN
;
A
#
# COMPACT_ATOMS: atom_id res chain seq x y z
N MET A 1 -15.13 -29.94 55.14
CA MET A 1 -14.63 -29.81 53.75
C MET A 1 -13.25 -30.50 53.48
N VAL A 2 -12.55 -31.01 54.44
CA VAL A 2 -11.18 -31.60 54.33
C VAL A 2 -11.16 -33.09 53.95
N LYS A 3 -12.30 -33.83 54.09
CA LYS A 3 -12.32 -35.30 53.80
C LYS A 3 -12.53 -35.70 52.34
N LEU A 4 -12.91 -34.80 51.44
CA LEU A 4 -13.08 -35.09 49.99
C LEU A 4 -11.76 -35.18 49.21
N PHE A 5 -10.72 -34.51 49.69
CA PHE A 5 -9.41 -34.50 49.02
C PHE A 5 -8.59 -35.82 49.22
N LYS A 6 -8.94 -36.67 50.18
CA LYS A 6 -8.18 -37.86 50.52
C LYS A 6 -8.50 -39.11 49.66
N ILE A 7 -9.53 -39.02 48.79
CA ILE A 7 -10.00 -40.16 47.98
C ILE A 7 -9.61 -40.03 46.50
N MET A 8 -9.10 -38.86 46.09
CA MET A 8 -8.72 -38.67 44.69
C MET A 8 -7.38 -39.33 44.43
N ASN A 9 -7.40 -40.45 43.68
CA ASN A 9 -6.23 -41.22 43.28
C ASN A 9 -5.21 -40.23 42.67
N ARG A 10 -3.96 -40.22 43.15
CA ARG A 10 -2.88 -39.29 42.74
C ARG A 10 -2.80 -39.09 41.20
N LYS A 11 -3.08 -40.16 40.43
CA LYS A 11 -3.13 -40.12 38.97
C LYS A 11 -4.26 -39.25 38.44
N ARG A 12 -5.46 -39.26 39.09
CA ARG A 12 -6.60 -38.42 38.66
C ARG A 12 -6.37 -36.95 38.99
N PHE A 13 -5.74 -36.66 40.12
CA PHE A 13 -5.36 -35.30 40.48
C PHE A 13 -4.38 -34.70 39.47
N VAL A 14 -3.33 -35.46 39.10
CA VAL A 14 -2.35 -35.04 38.09
C VAL A 14 -3.03 -34.83 36.72
N ALA A 15 -3.93 -35.72 36.31
CA ALA A 15 -4.67 -35.55 35.03
C ALA A 15 -5.51 -34.28 35.01
N VAL A 16 -6.23 -33.97 36.08
CA VAL A 16 -7.03 -32.71 36.18
C VAL A 16 -6.13 -31.47 36.12
N LEU A 17 -4.97 -31.52 36.82
CA LEU A 17 -4.02 -30.41 36.79
C LEU A 17 -3.44 -30.20 35.40
N VAL A 18 -3.10 -31.25 34.68
CA VAL A 18 -2.60 -31.16 33.28
C VAL A 18 -3.67 -30.59 32.36
N CYS A 19 -4.93 -31.05 32.44
CA CYS A 19 -6.02 -30.51 31.67
C CYS A 19 -6.23 -29.02 31.95
N PHE A 20 -6.14 -28.58 33.19
CA PHE A 20 -6.27 -27.18 33.59
C PHE A 20 -5.13 -26.31 33.00
N VAL A 21 -3.88 -26.75 33.05
CA VAL A 21 -2.74 -26.06 32.46
C VAL A 21 -2.89 -25.98 30.96
N LEU A 22 -3.31 -27.05 30.29
CA LEU A 22 -3.54 -27.03 28.84
C LEU A 22 -4.68 -26.06 28.44
N SER A 23 -5.75 -25.99 29.23
CA SER A 23 -6.84 -25.04 28.93
C SER A 23 -6.41 -23.57 29.12
N LEU A 24 -5.59 -23.27 30.14
CA LEU A 24 -5.03 -21.95 30.35
C LEU A 24 -4.07 -21.54 29.22
N THR A 25 -3.19 -22.45 28.81
CA THR A 25 -2.25 -22.15 27.71
C THR A 25 -2.98 -21.94 26.38
N SER A 26 -4.04 -22.71 26.10
CA SER A 26 -4.84 -22.54 24.89
C SER A 26 -5.63 -21.21 24.92
N ALA A 27 -6.14 -20.79 26.06
CA ALA A 27 -6.83 -19.52 26.21
C ALA A 27 -5.90 -18.33 25.95
N ILE A 28 -4.69 -18.34 26.53
CA ILE A 28 -3.67 -17.29 26.29
C ILE A 28 -3.27 -17.25 24.81
N TRP A 29 -3.12 -18.42 24.18
CA TRP A 29 -2.75 -18.51 22.77
C TRP A 29 -3.83 -17.95 21.84
N LEU A 30 -5.10 -18.26 22.13
CA LEU A 30 -6.26 -17.71 21.43
C LEU A 30 -6.33 -16.19 21.59
N GLU A 31 -6.16 -15.67 22.81
CA GLU A 31 -6.18 -14.23 23.07
C GLU A 31 -5.09 -13.50 22.26
N GLN A 32 -3.86 -14.02 22.25
CA GLN A 32 -2.78 -13.44 21.45
C GLN A 32 -3.05 -13.50 19.93
N TYR A 33 -3.66 -14.60 19.48
CA TYR A 33 -4.03 -14.75 18.07
C TYR A 33 -5.09 -13.72 17.66
N TYR A 34 -6.15 -13.56 18.45
CA TYR A 34 -7.20 -12.58 18.20
C TYR A 34 -6.68 -11.15 18.30
N TYR A 35 -5.82 -10.85 19.25
CA TYR A 35 -5.21 -9.52 19.39
C TYR A 35 -4.37 -9.15 18.17
N ARG A 36 -3.53 -10.06 17.67
CA ARG A 36 -2.75 -9.85 16.45
C ARG A 36 -3.65 -9.66 15.22
N THR A 37 -4.70 -10.45 15.10
CA THR A 37 -5.63 -10.36 13.97
C THR A 37 -6.39 -9.03 13.98
N SER A 38 -6.84 -8.56 15.15
CA SER A 38 -7.53 -7.27 15.26
C SER A 38 -6.61 -6.08 14.96
N GLN A 39 -5.35 -6.12 15.36
CA GLN A 39 -4.38 -5.09 14.98
C GLN A 39 -4.14 -5.06 13.46
N LEU A 40 -4.02 -6.23 12.82
CA LEU A 40 -3.87 -6.30 11.36
C LEU A 40 -5.07 -5.69 10.62
N VAL A 41 -6.29 -5.91 11.10
CA VAL A 41 -7.50 -5.31 10.52
C VAL A 41 -7.50 -3.80 10.68
N MET A 42 -7.13 -3.28 11.85
CA MET A 42 -7.01 -1.82 12.07
C MET A 42 -5.93 -1.20 11.16
N ASP A 43 -4.80 -1.88 10.97
CA ASP A 43 -3.74 -1.41 10.06
C ASP A 43 -4.20 -1.40 8.60
N VAL A 44 -5.01 -2.38 8.18
CA VAL A 44 -5.58 -2.43 6.82
C VAL A 44 -6.57 -1.29 6.58
N ASP A 45 -7.45 -0.98 7.53
CA ASP A 45 -8.40 0.12 7.41
C ASP A 45 -7.69 1.48 7.37
N GLY A 46 -6.68 1.68 8.23
CA GLY A 46 -5.83 2.86 8.21
C GLY A 46 -5.10 3.04 6.88
N PHE A 47 -4.52 1.96 6.35
CA PHE A 47 -3.86 1.96 5.05
C PHE A 47 -4.84 2.27 3.92
N SER A 48 -6.02 1.64 3.91
CA SER A 48 -7.06 1.87 2.91
C SER A 48 -7.50 3.33 2.87
N ASN A 49 -7.72 3.95 4.02
CA ASN A 49 -8.11 5.36 4.11
C ASN A 49 -7.02 6.30 3.56
N VAL A 50 -5.75 6.04 3.89
CA VAL A 50 -4.62 6.82 3.35
C VAL A 50 -4.49 6.64 1.85
N LEU A 51 -4.64 5.41 1.34
CA LEU A 51 -4.57 5.14 -0.09
C LEU A 51 -5.69 5.86 -0.84
N HIS A 52 -6.94 5.76 -0.38
CA HIS A 52 -8.08 6.47 -1.00
C HIS A 52 -7.93 7.99 -0.97
N ALA A 53 -7.35 8.56 0.08
CA ALA A 53 -7.04 9.99 0.11
C ALA A 53 -6.02 10.36 -0.97
N LYS A 54 -4.96 9.57 -1.16
CA LYS A 54 -3.96 9.76 -2.22
C LYS A 54 -4.56 9.57 -3.62
N GLU A 55 -5.39 8.56 -3.83
CA GLU A 55 -6.13 8.33 -5.09
C GLU A 55 -6.98 9.54 -5.47
N THR A 56 -7.73 10.09 -4.50
CA THR A 56 -8.58 11.26 -4.72
C THR A 56 -7.75 12.50 -5.09
N LEU A 57 -6.64 12.73 -4.38
CA LEU A 57 -5.71 13.81 -4.68
C LEU A 57 -5.09 13.62 -6.08
N ALA A 58 -4.61 12.44 -6.39
CA ALA A 58 -4.00 12.09 -7.66
C ALA A 58 -4.96 12.29 -8.84
N ALA A 59 -6.21 11.83 -8.70
CA ALA A 59 -7.23 12.02 -9.72
C ALA A 59 -7.53 13.51 -9.98
N GLY A 60 -7.57 14.33 -8.93
CA GLY A 60 -7.72 15.78 -9.04
C GLY A 60 -6.56 16.42 -9.83
N ILE A 61 -5.33 16.09 -9.44
CA ILE A 61 -4.12 16.61 -10.12
C ILE A 61 -4.04 16.14 -11.58
N LEU A 62 -4.35 14.86 -11.87
CA LEU A 62 -4.40 14.37 -13.26
C LEU A 62 -5.42 15.13 -14.11
N HIS A 63 -6.56 15.50 -13.53
CA HIS A 63 -7.56 16.33 -14.21
C HIS A 63 -7.02 17.73 -14.51
N ASP A 64 -6.29 18.34 -13.59
CA ASP A 64 -5.69 19.67 -13.75
C ASP A 64 -4.57 19.64 -14.80
N ILE A 65 -3.68 18.64 -14.75
CA ILE A 65 -2.65 18.40 -15.77
C ILE A 65 -3.28 18.26 -17.15
N ARG A 66 -4.34 17.43 -17.29
CA ARG A 66 -5.05 17.27 -18.56
C ARG A 66 -5.60 18.59 -19.07
N SER A 67 -6.21 19.40 -18.20
CA SER A 67 -6.78 20.69 -18.54
C SER A 67 -5.69 21.67 -19.02
N SER A 68 -4.56 21.71 -18.34
CA SER A 68 -3.40 22.55 -18.66
C SER A 68 -2.78 22.15 -20.00
N VAL A 69 -2.52 20.86 -20.22
CA VAL A 69 -1.96 20.33 -21.47
C VAL A 69 -2.90 20.58 -22.65
N THR A 70 -4.21 20.42 -22.46
CA THR A 70 -5.20 20.64 -23.52
C THR A 70 -5.25 22.10 -23.97
N LYS A 71 -5.00 23.04 -23.07
CA LYS A 71 -5.02 24.48 -23.36
C LYS A 71 -3.71 25.02 -23.90
N ASN A 72 -2.57 24.59 -23.32
CA ASN A 72 -1.29 25.30 -23.46
C ASN A 72 -0.11 24.42 -23.97
N ASN A 73 -0.29 23.13 -24.16
CA ASN A 73 0.76 22.16 -24.44
C ASN A 73 1.47 21.62 -23.17
N VAL A 74 2.20 20.49 -23.31
CA VAL A 74 2.90 19.77 -22.22
C VAL A 74 4.01 20.63 -21.59
N SER A 75 4.64 21.53 -22.35
CA SER A 75 5.74 22.37 -21.87
C SER A 75 5.40 23.20 -20.62
N VAL A 76 4.15 23.56 -20.42
CA VAL A 76 3.71 24.34 -19.24
C VAL A 76 3.91 23.59 -17.91
N LEU A 77 3.97 22.25 -17.96
CA LEU A 77 4.14 21.42 -16.76
C LEU A 77 5.54 21.49 -16.17
N TYR A 78 6.56 21.80 -16.99
CA TYR A 78 7.95 21.90 -16.53
C TYR A 78 8.20 23.10 -15.61
N ASP A 79 7.39 24.14 -15.75
CA ASP A 79 7.47 25.37 -14.95
C ASP A 79 6.55 25.34 -13.71
N ASP A 80 5.76 24.28 -13.56
CA ASP A 80 4.80 24.16 -12.45
C ASP A 80 5.46 23.62 -11.16
N LYS A 81 6.08 24.55 -10.41
CA LYS A 81 6.70 24.26 -9.10
C LYS A 81 5.71 23.64 -8.11
N LYS A 82 4.44 24.06 -8.13
CA LYS A 82 3.42 23.54 -7.23
C LYS A 82 3.13 22.07 -7.51
N LEU A 83 3.06 21.69 -8.78
CA LEU A 83 2.89 20.29 -9.19
C LEU A 83 4.05 19.44 -8.67
N TYR A 84 5.30 19.89 -8.83
CA TYR A 84 6.49 19.20 -8.37
C TYR A 84 6.51 19.03 -6.84
N GLU A 85 6.25 20.10 -6.08
CA GLU A 85 6.23 20.07 -4.62
C GLU A 85 5.10 19.17 -4.09
N THR A 86 3.89 19.29 -4.65
CA THR A 86 2.74 18.49 -4.24
C THR A 86 2.98 17.01 -4.51
N SER A 87 3.53 16.67 -5.67
CA SER A 87 3.84 15.28 -6.02
C SER A 87 4.87 14.68 -5.08
N LYS A 88 5.94 15.42 -4.76
CA LYS A 88 6.99 14.98 -3.85
C LYS A 88 6.50 14.78 -2.41
N LEU A 89 5.69 15.71 -1.89
CA LEU A 89 5.16 15.65 -0.52
C LEU A 89 4.19 14.48 -0.30
N ASN A 90 3.50 14.05 -1.35
CA ASN A 90 2.48 12.99 -1.26
C ASN A 90 2.92 11.63 -1.83
N ASP A 91 4.19 11.46 -2.18
CA ASP A 91 4.73 10.25 -2.81
C ASP A 91 3.98 9.89 -4.11
N LEU A 92 3.69 10.89 -4.93
CA LEU A 92 3.04 10.76 -6.24
C LEU A 92 4.07 11.03 -7.35
N SER A 93 3.92 10.36 -8.48
CA SER A 93 4.74 10.61 -9.66
C SER A 93 3.88 10.67 -10.91
N PHE A 94 3.81 11.84 -11.53
CA PHE A 94 3.00 12.09 -12.71
C PHE A 94 3.82 12.03 -13.98
N MET A 95 3.26 11.39 -15.01
CA MET A 95 3.85 11.26 -16.33
C MET A 95 2.82 11.56 -17.41
N VAL A 96 3.27 12.13 -18.51
CA VAL A 96 2.45 12.37 -19.70
C VAL A 96 3.14 11.74 -20.89
N TYR A 97 2.40 10.91 -21.62
CA TYR A 97 2.87 10.22 -22.83
C TYR A 97 2.05 10.67 -24.04
N GLU A 98 2.71 10.73 -25.20
CA GLU A 98 2.05 10.74 -26.51
C GLU A 98 2.39 9.42 -27.23
N GLY A 99 1.41 8.53 -27.35
CA GLY A 99 1.67 7.16 -27.75
C GLY A 99 2.56 6.42 -26.76
N GLU A 100 3.77 6.05 -27.18
CA GLU A 100 4.79 5.41 -26.32
C GLU A 100 5.88 6.40 -25.86
N GLU A 101 5.87 7.63 -26.35
CA GLU A 101 6.87 8.65 -26.03
C GLU A 101 6.53 9.36 -24.72
N LEU A 102 7.48 9.38 -23.77
CA LEU A 102 7.37 10.10 -22.51
C LEU A 102 7.68 11.59 -22.75
N LEU A 103 6.66 12.44 -22.62
CA LEU A 103 6.79 13.88 -22.81
C LEU A 103 7.03 14.66 -21.51
N PHE A 104 6.61 14.14 -20.38
CA PHE A 104 6.76 14.82 -19.09
C PHE A 104 6.84 13.81 -17.96
N TRP A 105 7.69 14.10 -16.97
CA TRP A 105 7.83 13.34 -15.72
C TRP A 105 8.04 14.31 -14.56
N SER A 106 7.17 14.25 -13.54
CA SER A 106 7.20 15.22 -12.44
C SER A 106 8.36 15.02 -11.46
N ASN A 107 8.79 13.78 -11.24
CA ASN A 107 9.87 13.43 -10.30
C ASN A 107 10.28 11.97 -10.46
N ASP A 108 11.39 11.59 -9.81
CA ASP A 108 12.04 10.27 -9.82
C ASP A 108 11.78 9.42 -8.57
N ILE A 109 10.71 9.71 -7.82
CA ILE A 109 10.36 8.95 -6.60
C ILE A 109 10.14 7.47 -6.91
N VAL A 110 9.60 7.17 -8.09
CA VAL A 110 9.37 5.81 -8.57
C VAL A 110 10.28 5.53 -9.76
N ASP A 111 11.18 4.56 -9.62
CA ASP A 111 12.01 4.10 -10.72
C ASP A 111 11.20 3.22 -11.69
N VAL A 112 10.91 3.75 -12.87
CA VAL A 112 10.17 3.08 -13.94
C VAL A 112 11.06 2.54 -15.06
N SER A 113 12.38 2.54 -14.89
CA SER A 113 13.35 2.15 -15.92
C SER A 113 13.15 0.72 -16.45
N ASN A 114 12.58 -0.17 -15.63
CA ASN A 114 12.31 -1.57 -16.01
C ASN A 114 10.82 -1.80 -16.41
N VAL A 115 10.04 -0.75 -16.59
CA VAL A 115 8.65 -0.87 -17.01
C VAL A 115 8.57 -0.68 -18.51
N ASP A 116 8.71 -1.77 -19.26
CA ASP A 116 8.68 -1.71 -20.72
C ASP A 116 7.36 -1.18 -21.28
N LYS A 117 6.22 -1.58 -20.65
CA LYS A 117 4.88 -1.11 -21.06
C LYS A 117 3.92 -1.07 -19.89
N PHE A 118 3.22 0.04 -19.77
CA PHE A 118 2.05 0.10 -18.89
C PHE A 118 0.85 -0.58 -19.57
N PRO A 119 0.14 -1.50 -18.87
CA PRO A 119 -1.08 -2.11 -19.42
C PRO A 119 -2.16 -1.05 -19.68
N PHE A 120 -2.99 -1.27 -20.71
CA PHE A 120 -4.13 -0.39 -21.00
C PHE A 120 -5.28 -0.62 -20.00
N LYS A 121 -5.05 -0.31 -18.72
CA LYS A 121 -6.04 -0.37 -17.64
C LYS A 121 -6.10 0.97 -16.93
N LYS A 122 -7.27 1.36 -16.44
CA LYS A 122 -7.43 2.63 -15.70
C LYS A 122 -6.67 2.62 -14.37
N THR A 123 -6.70 1.51 -13.66
CA THR A 123 -6.02 1.33 -12.37
C THR A 123 -5.44 -0.07 -12.28
N PHE A 124 -4.22 -0.21 -11.78
CA PHE A 124 -3.56 -1.47 -11.52
C PHE A 124 -2.38 -1.29 -10.57
N PHE A 125 -1.99 -2.38 -9.92
CA PHE A 125 -0.78 -2.39 -9.09
C PHE A 125 0.44 -2.77 -9.91
N LEU A 126 1.54 -2.08 -9.66
CA LEU A 126 2.82 -2.24 -10.34
C LEU A 126 3.93 -2.43 -9.32
N LYS A 127 4.81 -3.38 -9.59
CA LYS A 127 6.09 -3.51 -8.90
C LYS A 127 7.19 -2.98 -9.81
N THR A 128 7.88 -1.95 -9.35
CA THR A 128 9.06 -1.40 -10.00
C THR A 128 10.33 -1.97 -9.36
N ASN A 129 11.52 -1.48 -9.76
CA ASN A 129 12.79 -1.92 -9.17
C ASN A 129 12.85 -1.71 -7.66
N ASN A 130 12.38 -0.57 -7.19
CA ASN A 130 12.58 -0.11 -5.81
C ASN A 130 11.30 0.00 -5.00
N THR A 131 10.11 -0.12 -5.61
CA THR A 131 8.86 0.16 -4.90
C THR A 131 7.65 -0.57 -5.46
N TYR A 132 6.60 -0.67 -4.65
CA TYR A 132 5.26 -1.05 -5.08
C TYR A 132 4.42 0.21 -5.23
N CYS A 133 3.74 0.31 -6.37
CA CYS A 133 2.89 1.45 -6.70
C CYS A 133 1.50 1.02 -7.12
N GLU A 134 0.53 1.85 -6.85
CA GLU A 134 -0.71 1.88 -7.59
C GLU A 134 -0.56 2.83 -8.76
N CYS A 135 -0.97 2.39 -9.93
CA CYS A 135 -0.94 3.18 -11.15
C CYS A 135 -2.35 3.58 -11.55
N ILE A 136 -2.58 4.87 -11.72
CA ILE A 136 -3.83 5.42 -12.25
C ILE A 136 -3.56 6.01 -13.63
N GLN A 137 -4.38 5.65 -14.63
CA GLN A 137 -4.24 6.16 -15.99
C GLN A 137 -5.50 6.87 -16.47
N LEU A 138 -5.29 8.00 -17.13
CA LEU A 138 -6.32 8.76 -17.82
C LEU A 138 -5.92 8.91 -19.30
N PHE A 139 -6.80 8.52 -20.20
CA PHE A 139 -6.60 8.65 -21.65
C PHE A 139 -7.44 9.82 -22.19
N HIS A 140 -6.82 10.73 -22.92
CA HIS A 140 -7.53 11.82 -23.56
C HIS A 140 -6.84 12.23 -24.89
N LYS A 141 -7.56 12.09 -26.00
CA LYS A 141 -7.04 12.33 -27.35
C LYS A 141 -5.80 11.45 -27.61
N LYS A 142 -4.67 12.07 -27.97
CA LYS A 142 -3.39 11.41 -28.21
C LYS A 142 -2.55 11.21 -26.96
N TYR A 143 -2.97 11.79 -25.83
CA TYR A 143 -2.20 11.75 -24.59
C TYR A 143 -2.69 10.68 -23.61
N ARG A 144 -1.74 10.07 -22.94
CA ARG A 144 -1.92 9.21 -21.79
C ARG A 144 -1.28 9.87 -20.57
N TYR A 145 -2.09 10.14 -19.57
CA TYR A 145 -1.69 10.70 -18.29
C TYR A 145 -1.59 9.55 -17.30
N VAL A 146 -0.47 9.45 -16.61
CA VAL A 146 -0.18 8.36 -15.67
C VAL A 146 0.20 8.98 -14.33
N ASP A 147 -0.40 8.48 -13.27
CA ASP A 147 0.05 8.71 -11.91
C ASP A 147 0.50 7.41 -11.27
N LEU A 148 1.59 7.47 -10.53
CA LEU A 148 2.10 6.38 -9.70
C LEU A 148 2.05 6.81 -8.25
N ILE A 149 1.16 6.18 -7.48
CA ILE A 149 1.02 6.35 -6.04
C ILE A 149 1.97 5.37 -5.37
N LYS A 150 3.03 5.86 -4.74
CA LYS A 150 3.97 5.01 -4.01
C LYS A 150 3.29 4.41 -2.77
N ILE A 151 3.33 3.07 -2.67
CA ILE A 151 2.76 2.32 -1.54
C ILE A 151 3.85 1.94 -0.55
N LYS A 152 4.93 1.32 -1.03
CA LYS A 152 5.98 0.77 -0.18
C LYS A 152 7.28 0.60 -0.94
N ASP A 153 8.41 0.93 -0.30
CA ASP A 153 9.73 0.61 -0.83
C ASP A 153 10.02 -0.89 -0.76
N CYS A 154 10.61 -1.43 -1.83
CA CYS A 154 11.15 -2.78 -1.81
C CYS A 154 12.47 -2.74 -1.04
N ILE A 155 12.46 -3.22 0.20
CA ILE A 155 13.69 -3.40 0.98
C ILE A 155 14.36 -4.66 0.42
N TYR A 156 15.35 -4.49 -0.46
CA TYR A 156 16.26 -5.58 -0.77
C TYR A 156 17.26 -5.69 0.39
N PRO A 157 17.39 -6.85 1.06
CA PRO A 157 18.49 -7.07 1.96
C PRO A 157 19.77 -6.88 1.15
N LYS A 158 20.63 -5.94 1.57
CA LYS A 158 21.98 -5.82 0.98
C LYS A 158 22.62 -7.19 1.06
N ARG A 159 22.88 -7.84 -0.07
CA ARG A 159 23.75 -9.01 -0.14
C ARG A 159 25.14 -8.50 0.21
N ASN A 160 25.60 -8.82 1.43
CA ASN A 160 27.00 -8.71 1.82
C ASN A 160 27.82 -9.74 1.03
#